data_8bda4a4070bf79c66e2afa45d65603e8
#
_entry.id   8bda4a4070bf79c66e2afa45d65603e8
#
_cell.length_a   1.000
_cell.length_b   1.000
_cell.length_c   1.000
_cell.angle_alpha   90.00
_cell.angle_beta   90.00
_cell.angle_gamma   90.00
#
_symmetry.space_group_name_H-M   'P 1'
#
loop_
_entity.id
_entity.type
_entity.pdbx_description
1 polymer ?
#
loop_
_entity_poly.entity_id
_entity_poly.type
_entity_poly.pdbx_seq_one_letter_code
_entity_poly.pdbx_strand_id
1 'polypeptide(L)'
;MLFRSVSEYCFIEDSGGAGKYRGGMALRRVVTPVNHTCIFNGAGERFSNKPWGLFGGQSGESGQFLMRKDKKVMRLDDKPEEVNVSPGTYIIVETPGAGGYGPPAERSKELIDQDRKSGKFSRDFIKHHYEN
;
A
#
# COMPACT_ATOMS: atom_id res chain seq x y z
N MET A 1 14.52 6.59 -26.76
CA MET A 1 14.43 5.99 -25.41
C MET A 1 13.21 6.56 -24.70
N LEU A 2 12.31 5.72 -24.20
CA LEU A 2 11.11 6.16 -23.49
C LEU A 2 11.42 6.26 -22.00
N PHE A 3 11.16 7.43 -21.42
CA PHE A 3 11.41 7.68 -20.00
C PHE A 3 10.11 7.77 -19.18
N ARG A 4 10.17 7.29 -17.96
CA ARG A 4 9.17 7.55 -16.94
C ARG A 4 9.81 8.26 -15.76
N SER A 5 9.08 9.16 -15.13
CA SER A 5 9.44 9.72 -13.84
C SER A 5 8.72 8.97 -12.73
N VAL A 6 9.46 8.64 -11.67
CA VAL A 6 8.91 8.11 -10.42
C VAL A 6 8.95 9.25 -9.42
N SER A 7 7.81 9.81 -9.08
CA SER A 7 7.71 10.94 -8.18
C SER A 7 7.56 10.54 -6.72
N GLU A 8 7.13 9.31 -6.46
CA GLU A 8 6.95 8.79 -5.11
C GLU A 8 7.18 7.28 -5.10
N TYR A 9 7.91 6.81 -4.09
CA TYR A 9 8.10 5.39 -3.81
C TYR A 9 8.33 5.21 -2.32
N CYS A 10 7.30 4.79 -1.59
CA CYS A 10 7.32 4.73 -0.13
C CYS A 10 6.45 3.59 0.41
N PHE A 11 6.61 3.28 1.69
CA PHE A 11 5.65 2.46 2.43
C PHE A 11 4.37 3.25 2.72
N ILE A 12 3.25 2.53 2.78
CA ILE A 12 1.97 3.08 3.24
C ILE A 12 1.84 2.78 4.73
N GLU A 13 1.71 3.83 5.54
CA GLU A 13 1.52 3.71 6.99
C GLU A 13 0.26 2.88 7.31
N ASP A 14 0.28 2.10 8.38
CA ASP A 14 -0.82 1.27 8.89
C ASP A 14 -1.35 0.20 7.92
N SER A 15 -0.60 -0.12 6.87
CA SER A 15 -1.06 -1.05 5.84
C SER A 15 -0.76 -2.53 6.13
N GLY A 16 0.17 -2.83 7.00
CA GLY A 16 0.48 -4.20 7.44
C GLY A 16 -0.45 -4.65 8.57
N GLY A 17 -0.94 -5.89 8.51
CA GLY A 17 -1.77 -6.45 9.57
C GLY A 17 -1.03 -6.59 10.89
N ALA A 18 -1.69 -6.23 12.00
CA ALA A 18 -1.13 -6.40 13.34
C ALA A 18 -0.98 -7.88 13.70
N GLY A 19 0.02 -8.22 14.50
CA GLY A 19 0.29 -9.57 14.95
C GLY A 19 1.53 -9.63 15.83
N LYS A 20 1.79 -10.79 16.45
CA LYS A 20 3.08 -11.08 17.09
C LYS A 20 4.22 -10.78 16.10
N TYR A 21 4.04 -11.25 14.87
CA TYR A 21 4.80 -10.85 13.69
C TYR A 21 3.87 -10.08 12.77
N ARG A 22 4.10 -8.78 12.61
CA ARG A 22 3.27 -7.96 11.74
C ARG A 22 3.40 -8.35 10.27
N GLY A 23 2.38 -8.06 9.49
CA GLY A 23 2.44 -8.17 8.04
C GLY A 23 3.43 -7.17 7.42
N GLY A 24 3.86 -7.46 6.20
CA GLY A 24 4.62 -6.52 5.38
C GLY A 24 3.80 -5.29 5.04
N MET A 25 4.47 -4.14 4.96
CA MET A 25 3.81 -2.88 4.59
C MET A 25 3.50 -2.84 3.10
N ALA A 26 2.39 -2.22 2.76
CA ALA A 26 2.08 -1.87 1.38
C ALA A 26 3.06 -0.81 0.84
N LEU A 27 3.26 -0.83 -0.46
CA LEU A 27 4.09 0.13 -1.18
C LEU A 27 3.21 1.04 -2.03
N ARG A 28 3.51 2.33 -2.03
CA ARG A 28 2.98 3.30 -2.99
C ARG A 28 4.06 3.66 -3.99
N ARG A 29 3.69 3.62 -5.25
CA ARG A 29 4.54 4.06 -6.36
C ARG A 29 3.73 4.97 -7.27
N VAL A 30 4.25 6.16 -7.53
CA VAL A 30 3.62 7.16 -8.40
C VAL A 30 4.50 7.38 -9.62
N VAL A 31 3.97 7.16 -10.81
CA VAL A 31 4.70 7.25 -12.07
C VAL A 31 3.95 8.08 -13.10
N THR A 32 4.71 8.76 -13.96
CA THR A 32 4.18 9.47 -15.14
C THR A 32 5.15 9.28 -16.32
N PRO A 33 4.65 9.18 -17.57
CA PRO A 33 5.52 9.20 -18.73
C PRO A 33 6.14 10.59 -18.93
N VAL A 34 7.31 10.63 -19.52
CA VAL A 34 8.02 11.88 -19.84
C VAL A 34 8.14 12.02 -21.36
N ASN A 35 7.57 13.07 -21.91
CA ASN A 35 7.62 13.41 -23.33
C ASN A 35 7.04 12.35 -24.29
N HIS A 36 6.13 11.50 -23.80
CA HIS A 36 5.40 10.53 -24.62
C HIS A 36 4.09 10.12 -23.94
N THR A 37 3.20 9.52 -24.69
CA THR A 37 2.00 8.87 -24.17
C THR A 37 2.25 7.35 -24.13
N CYS A 38 1.74 6.70 -23.09
CA CYS A 38 1.81 5.25 -22.95
C CYS A 38 0.46 4.67 -22.54
N ILE A 39 0.36 3.37 -22.61
CA ILE A 39 -0.80 2.61 -22.13
C ILE A 39 -0.40 1.94 -20.82
N PHE A 40 -1.27 2.07 -19.82
CA PHE A 40 -1.17 1.35 -18.57
C PHE A 40 -2.12 0.16 -18.57
N ASN A 41 -1.59 -1.01 -18.31
CA ASN A 41 -2.32 -2.22 -18.00
C ASN A 41 -1.88 -2.72 -16.63
N GLY A 42 -2.81 -3.23 -15.84
CA GLY A 42 -2.52 -3.73 -14.50
C GLY A 42 -3.31 -4.99 -14.19
N ALA A 43 -2.82 -5.74 -13.22
CA ALA A 43 -3.54 -6.87 -12.64
C ALA A 43 -3.32 -6.84 -11.12
N GLY A 44 -4.32 -6.40 -10.38
CA GLY A 44 -4.30 -6.30 -8.93
C GLY A 44 -4.90 -7.53 -8.27
N GLU A 45 -4.14 -8.14 -7.36
CA GLU A 45 -4.62 -9.19 -6.47
C GLU A 45 -4.81 -8.60 -5.07
N ARG A 46 -5.79 -9.11 -4.31
CA ARG A 46 -6.11 -8.61 -2.97
C ARG A 46 -6.54 -7.13 -2.94
N PHE A 47 -7.16 -6.64 -4.01
CA PHE A 47 -7.71 -5.29 -4.07
C PHE A 47 -9.15 -5.23 -3.56
N SER A 48 -9.94 -6.26 -3.83
CA SER A 48 -11.33 -6.38 -3.33
C SER A 48 -11.42 -7.09 -1.98
N ASN A 49 -10.46 -7.97 -1.68
CA ASN A 49 -10.40 -8.72 -0.42
C ASN A 49 -9.08 -8.46 0.29
N LYS A 50 -9.15 -8.01 1.54
CA LYS A 50 -7.95 -7.78 2.36
C LYS A 50 -7.14 -9.07 2.54
N PRO A 51 -5.81 -9.01 2.52
CA PRO A 51 -4.97 -10.14 2.92
C PRO A 51 -5.24 -10.48 4.39
N TRP A 52 -5.71 -11.68 4.65
CA TRP A 52 -6.04 -12.12 6.00
C TRP A 52 -4.79 -12.41 6.84
N GLY A 53 -4.93 -12.29 8.16
CA GLY A 53 -3.93 -12.73 9.12
C GLY A 53 -4.08 -14.23 9.46
N LEU A 54 -3.08 -14.79 10.11
CA LEU A 54 -3.04 -16.18 10.55
C LEU A 54 -2.82 -16.28 12.06
N PHE A 55 -3.40 -17.33 12.65
CA PHE A 55 -3.22 -17.65 14.07
C PHE A 55 -3.45 -16.48 15.04
N GLY A 56 -4.49 -15.69 14.81
CA GLY A 56 -4.83 -14.53 15.62
C GLY A 56 -4.22 -13.20 15.14
N GLY A 57 -3.47 -13.21 14.04
CA GLY A 57 -3.02 -11.99 13.38
C GLY A 57 -4.17 -11.28 12.65
N GLN A 58 -4.04 -9.98 12.47
CA GLN A 58 -5.03 -9.13 11.79
C GLN A 58 -4.77 -9.05 10.30
N SER A 59 -5.80 -8.69 9.52
CA SER A 59 -5.67 -8.47 8.09
C SER A 59 -4.81 -7.24 7.79
N GLY A 60 -4.07 -7.30 6.68
CA GLY A 60 -3.45 -6.11 6.07
C GLY A 60 -4.46 -5.32 5.24
N GLU A 61 -4.05 -4.16 4.72
CA GLU A 61 -4.88 -3.33 3.86
C GLU A 61 -4.88 -3.82 2.41
N SER A 62 -5.98 -3.56 1.71
CA SER A 62 -6.13 -3.86 0.28
C SER A 62 -5.26 -2.94 -0.58
N GLY A 63 -4.86 -3.44 -1.76
CA GLY A 63 -4.23 -2.61 -2.78
C GLY A 63 -5.24 -1.87 -3.64
N GLN A 64 -4.75 -0.98 -4.49
CA GLN A 64 -5.56 -0.29 -5.49
C GLN A 64 -4.71 0.35 -6.59
N PHE A 65 -5.34 0.60 -7.73
CA PHE A 65 -4.80 1.46 -8.77
C PHE A 65 -5.58 2.78 -8.79
N LEU A 66 -4.85 3.90 -8.83
CA LEU A 66 -5.44 5.22 -8.94
C LEU A 66 -4.81 5.96 -10.13
N MET A 67 -5.57 6.85 -10.73
CA MET A 67 -5.08 7.80 -11.71
C MET A 67 -5.33 9.22 -11.20
N ARG A 68 -4.28 10.06 -11.25
CA ARG A 68 -4.36 11.47 -10.90
C ARG A 68 -4.10 12.34 -12.13
N LYS A 69 -5.04 13.20 -12.45
CA LYS A 69 -4.93 14.21 -13.50
C LYS A 69 -5.56 15.51 -13.01
N ASP A 70 -4.88 16.63 -13.23
CA ASP A 70 -5.40 17.97 -12.88
C ASP A 70 -5.97 18.08 -11.45
N LYS A 71 -5.25 17.54 -10.46
CA LYS A 71 -5.64 17.44 -9.04
C LYS A 71 -6.83 16.52 -8.75
N LYS A 72 -7.45 15.92 -9.74
CA LYS A 72 -8.49 14.90 -9.56
C LYS A 72 -7.84 13.53 -9.46
N VAL A 73 -8.27 12.76 -8.47
CA VAL A 73 -7.86 11.38 -8.27
C VAL A 73 -9.06 10.47 -8.48
N MET A 74 -8.91 9.45 -9.31
CA MET A 74 -9.95 8.45 -9.57
C MET A 74 -9.38 7.04 -9.37
N ARG A 75 -10.18 6.17 -8.82
CA ARG A 75 -9.83 4.75 -8.71
C ARG A 75 -10.04 4.09 -10.08
N LEU A 76 -9.08 3.26 -10.47
CA LEU A 76 -9.19 2.37 -11.62
C LEU A 76 -9.71 1.00 -11.18
N ASP A 77 -10.14 0.21 -12.14
CA ASP A 77 -10.49 -1.19 -11.90
C ASP A 77 -9.29 -2.00 -11.36
N ASP A 78 -9.56 -3.14 -10.76
CA ASP A 78 -8.51 -4.02 -10.24
C ASP A 78 -7.67 -4.66 -11.37
N LYS A 79 -8.22 -4.70 -12.58
CA LYS A 79 -7.54 -5.15 -13.81
C LYS A 79 -7.76 -4.12 -14.94
N PRO A 80 -7.15 -2.94 -14.82
CA PRO A 80 -7.34 -1.91 -15.84
C PRO A 80 -6.62 -2.30 -17.13
N GLU A 81 -7.31 -2.11 -18.24
CA GLU A 81 -6.79 -2.37 -19.58
C GLU A 81 -6.83 -1.10 -20.41
N GLU A 82 -5.79 -0.91 -21.22
CA GLU A 82 -5.70 0.16 -22.23
C GLU A 82 -5.92 1.59 -21.69
N VAL A 83 -5.51 1.84 -20.44
CA VAL A 83 -5.61 3.18 -19.85
C VAL A 83 -4.54 4.08 -20.47
N ASN A 84 -4.97 5.08 -21.23
CA ASN A 84 -4.07 6.06 -21.84
C ASN A 84 -3.51 7.02 -20.79
N VAL A 85 -2.19 7.11 -20.73
CA VAL A 85 -1.45 7.95 -19.80
C VAL A 85 -0.53 8.90 -20.56
N SER A 86 -0.77 10.19 -20.45
CA SER A 86 0.04 11.26 -21.06
C SER A 86 0.87 11.99 -19.99
N PRO A 87 1.90 12.77 -20.38
CA PRO A 87 2.65 13.59 -19.44
C PRO A 87 1.73 14.46 -18.57
N GLY A 88 1.99 14.51 -17.27
CA GLY A 88 1.13 15.19 -16.30
C GLY A 88 -0.03 14.36 -15.75
N THR A 89 -0.28 13.19 -16.32
CA THR A 89 -1.15 12.17 -15.74
C THR A 89 -0.29 11.18 -14.96
N TYR A 90 -0.68 10.88 -13.73
CA TYR A 90 0.05 10.00 -12.84
C TYR A 90 -0.73 8.72 -12.57
N ILE A 91 -0.07 7.60 -12.71
CA ILE A 91 -0.58 6.32 -12.22
C ILE A 91 0.00 6.09 -10.83
N ILE A 92 -0.87 5.80 -9.89
CA ILE A 92 -0.56 5.48 -8.51
C ILE A 92 -0.86 4.00 -8.31
N VAL A 93 0.19 3.26 -8.01
CA VAL A 93 0.08 1.83 -7.67
C VAL A 93 0.27 1.70 -6.17
N GLU A 94 -0.74 1.22 -5.49
CA GLU A 94 -0.69 0.85 -4.09
C GLU A 94 -0.84 -0.66 -3.98
N THR A 95 0.23 -1.33 -3.55
CA THR A 95 0.17 -2.78 -3.33
C THR A 95 -0.63 -3.08 -2.07
N PRO A 96 -1.22 -4.27 -1.92
CA PRO A 96 -1.78 -4.67 -0.64
C PRO A 96 -0.67 -4.80 0.41
N GLY A 97 -1.02 -4.58 1.66
CA GLY A 97 -0.22 -5.00 2.81
C GLY A 97 -0.32 -6.52 2.99
N ALA A 98 0.46 -7.09 3.88
CA ALA A 98 0.33 -8.49 4.26
C ALA A 98 -0.45 -8.64 5.58
N GLY A 99 -1.11 -9.78 5.79
CA GLY A 99 -1.71 -10.12 7.07
C GLY A 99 -0.65 -10.40 8.14
N GLY A 100 -1.01 -10.14 9.41
CA GLY A 100 -0.17 -10.46 10.56
C GLY A 100 -0.22 -11.95 10.91
N TYR A 101 0.74 -12.39 11.72
CA TYR A 101 0.82 -13.74 12.23
C TYR A 101 0.89 -13.75 13.76
N GLY A 102 0.05 -14.54 14.38
CA GLY A 102 -0.04 -14.67 15.85
C GLY A 102 -0.72 -13.46 16.51
N PRO A 103 -1.08 -13.61 17.80
CA PRO A 103 -1.80 -12.55 18.52
C PRO A 103 -0.96 -11.27 18.64
N PRO A 104 -1.53 -10.09 18.36
CA PRO A 104 -0.83 -8.80 18.53
C PRO A 104 -0.31 -8.59 19.97
N ALA A 105 -1.03 -9.07 20.98
CA ALA A 105 -0.63 -8.94 22.39
C ALA A 105 0.71 -9.63 22.72
N GLU A 106 1.16 -10.57 21.89
CA GLU A 106 2.45 -11.26 22.06
C GLU A 106 3.63 -10.55 21.36
N ARG A 107 3.38 -9.40 20.68
CA ARG A 107 4.47 -8.65 20.04
C ARG A 107 5.34 -7.96 21.06
N SER A 108 6.66 -8.09 20.92
CA SER A 108 7.61 -7.46 21.86
C SER A 108 7.56 -5.92 21.77
N LYS A 109 7.76 -5.26 22.91
CA LYS A 109 7.77 -3.79 22.99
C LYS A 109 8.84 -3.17 22.10
N GLU A 110 10.01 -3.82 21.99
CA GLU A 110 11.10 -3.35 21.14
C GLU A 110 10.68 -3.27 19.67
N LEU A 111 9.95 -4.28 19.16
CA LEU A 111 9.45 -4.29 17.78
C LEU A 111 8.35 -3.26 17.56
N ILE A 112 7.48 -3.03 18.54
CA ILE A 112 6.46 -1.99 18.49
C ILE A 112 7.11 -0.60 18.42
N ASP A 113 8.14 -0.36 19.25
CA ASP A 113 8.88 0.91 19.26
C ASP A 113 9.67 1.13 17.95
N GLN A 114 10.23 0.07 17.37
CA GLN A 114 10.87 0.16 16.06
C GLN A 114 9.87 0.55 14.96
N ASP A 115 8.69 -0.05 14.95
CA ASP A 115 7.65 0.29 13.98
C ASP A 115 7.16 1.73 14.13
N ARG A 116 7.01 2.21 15.38
CA ARG A 116 6.67 3.60 15.69
C ARG A 116 7.74 4.57 15.19
N LYS A 117 9.00 4.32 15.50
CA LYS A 117 10.13 5.18 15.10
C LYS A 117 10.36 5.20 13.60
N SER A 118 10.08 4.10 12.91
CA SER A 118 10.25 4.01 11.45
C SER A 118 9.02 4.50 10.66
N GLY A 119 7.95 4.98 11.33
CA GLY A 119 6.74 5.48 10.68
C GLY A 119 5.92 4.40 9.96
N LYS A 120 6.11 3.12 10.31
CA LYS A 120 5.32 2.04 9.72
C LYS A 120 3.92 1.97 10.30
N PHE A 121 3.81 2.23 11.61
CA PHE A 121 2.53 2.30 12.31
C PHE A 121 2.35 3.64 13.02
N SER A 122 1.15 4.21 12.85
CA SER A 122 0.73 5.41 13.58
C SER A 122 0.55 5.12 15.07
N ARG A 123 0.49 6.18 15.87
CA ARG A 123 0.19 6.06 17.31
C ARG A 123 -1.17 5.46 17.54
N ASP A 124 -2.16 5.82 16.73
CA ASP A 124 -3.53 5.33 16.88
C ASP A 124 -3.64 3.85 16.54
N PHE A 125 -2.94 3.40 15.50
CA PHE A 125 -2.85 1.98 15.15
C PHE A 125 -2.21 1.18 16.29
N ILE A 126 -1.10 1.64 16.84
CA ILE A 126 -0.39 0.97 17.94
C ILE A 126 -1.28 0.91 19.18
N LYS A 127 -1.92 2.01 19.55
CA LYS A 127 -2.84 2.06 20.69
C LYS A 127 -4.00 1.07 20.51
N HIS A 128 -4.57 1.01 19.31
CA HIS A 128 -5.73 0.14 19.05
C HIS A 128 -5.38 -1.34 19.05
N HIS A 129 -4.22 -1.73 18.51
CA HIS A 129 -3.88 -3.13 18.26
C HIS A 129 -2.90 -3.75 19.27
N TYR A 130 -2.08 -2.94 19.95
CA TYR A 130 -0.98 -3.43 20.79
C TYR A 130 -1.00 -2.93 22.24
N GLU A 131 -1.78 -1.90 22.56
CA GLU A 131 -1.83 -1.29 23.90
C GLU A 131 -3.18 -1.48 24.62
N ASN A 132 -4.08 -2.30 24.09
CA ASN A 132 -5.37 -2.67 24.71
C ASN A 132 -5.26 -3.95 25.52
#